data_6c5dea42f5018cc30a421bb53052fcf7
#
_entry.id   6c5dea42f5018cc30a421bb53052fcf7
#
_cell.length_a   1.000
_cell.length_b   1.000
_cell.length_c   1.000
_cell.angle_alpha   90.00
_cell.angle_beta   90.00
_cell.angle_gamma   90.00
#
_symmetry.space_group_name_H-M   'P 1'
#
loop_
_entity.id
_entity.type
_entity.pdbx_description
1 polymer ?
#
loop_
_entity_poly.entity_id
_entity_poly.type
_entity_poly.pdbx_seq_one_letter_code
_entity_poly.pdbx_strand_id
1 'polypeptide(L)'
;MGWYHVNRIGKGIFLGNVDEVHYNEDFIAKHTPTKDEALELKQRDIRDDELEGYETWPLYKKWMVITQDAWSFHREVNDARCCADESSQIYSDALHYIFEKCYGYPLNSFFSTHDYDGNAMIFCDVLWPPKKHNEALAAMTEEKLQTQLREFLVEVTDDSKYASFPLRVCEDYIKE
;
A
#
# COMPACT_ATOMS: atom_id res chain seq x y z
N MET A 1 -17.09 23.31 14.72
CA MET A 1 -15.63 23.14 14.55
C MET A 1 -15.30 21.74 15.03
N GLY A 2 -14.79 20.88 14.13
CA GLY A 2 -14.33 19.56 14.55
C GLY A 2 -12.92 19.66 15.16
N TRP A 3 -12.66 18.88 16.19
CA TRP A 3 -11.33 18.76 16.77
C TRP A 3 -10.57 17.70 15.97
N TYR A 4 -9.29 17.95 15.69
CA TYR A 4 -8.41 17.00 15.05
C TYR A 4 -7.40 16.51 16.07
N HIS A 5 -7.32 15.20 16.24
CA HIS A 5 -6.28 14.58 17.06
C HIS A 5 -5.26 13.88 16.18
N VAL A 6 -3.99 14.04 16.49
CA VAL A 6 -2.94 13.23 15.87
C VAL A 6 -3.13 11.79 16.32
N ASN A 7 -3.54 10.95 15.41
CA ASN A 7 -3.77 9.53 15.70
C ASN A 7 -2.45 8.75 15.75
N ARG A 8 -1.53 9.10 14.86
CA ARG A 8 -0.25 8.44 14.73
C ARG A 8 0.78 9.37 14.09
N ILE A 9 2.05 9.08 14.39
CA ILE A 9 3.19 9.74 13.77
C ILE A 9 3.97 8.67 13.03
N GLY A 10 4.36 8.96 11.79
CA GLY A 10 5.21 8.13 10.95
C GLY A 10 6.45 8.88 10.48
N LYS A 11 7.39 8.15 9.90
CA LYS A 11 8.44 8.71 9.05
C LYS A 11 8.35 8.10 7.68
N GLY A 12 8.42 8.93 6.65
CA GLY A 12 8.23 8.47 5.29
C GLY A 12 8.63 9.49 4.24
N ILE A 13 8.26 9.18 3.01
CA ILE A 13 8.51 10.00 1.84
C ILE A 13 7.17 10.50 1.30
N PHE A 14 7.09 11.81 1.08
CA PHE A 14 5.96 12.46 0.45
C PHE A 14 6.12 12.41 -1.07
N LEU A 15 5.17 11.80 -1.76
CA LEU A 15 5.24 11.61 -3.21
C LEU A 15 4.60 12.73 -4.01
N GLY A 16 3.65 13.44 -3.44
CA GLY A 16 2.91 14.50 -4.10
C GLY A 16 1.44 14.13 -4.37
N ASN A 17 0.87 14.70 -5.42
CA ASN A 17 -0.51 14.45 -5.80
C ASN A 17 -0.69 13.01 -6.30
N VAL A 18 -1.81 12.39 -5.94
CA VAL A 18 -2.15 11.02 -6.33
C VAL A 18 -2.16 10.83 -7.85
N ASP A 19 -2.60 11.83 -8.60
CA ASP A 19 -2.70 11.79 -10.06
C ASP A 19 -1.31 11.80 -10.75
N GLU A 20 -0.26 12.15 -10.02
CA GLU A 20 1.12 12.21 -10.53
C GLU A 20 1.91 10.94 -10.29
N VAL A 21 1.36 9.99 -9.52
CA VAL A 21 2.04 8.74 -9.17
C VAL A 21 1.52 7.62 -10.06
N HIS A 22 2.41 7.08 -10.87
CA HIS A 22 2.12 5.92 -11.71
C HIS A 22 2.81 4.68 -11.13
N TYR A 23 2.09 3.56 -11.16
CA TYR A 23 2.61 2.30 -10.65
C TYR A 23 3.22 1.46 -11.75
N ASN A 24 4.34 0.83 -11.43
CA ASN A 24 4.98 -0.16 -12.29
C ASN A 24 4.24 -1.51 -12.18
N GLU A 25 3.36 -1.78 -13.13
CA GLU A 25 2.55 -3.02 -13.10
C GLU A 25 3.41 -4.29 -13.23
N ASP A 26 4.56 -4.24 -13.91
CA ASP A 26 5.49 -5.38 -14.00
C ASP A 26 6.08 -5.71 -12.62
N PHE A 27 6.42 -4.69 -11.83
CA PHE A 27 6.87 -4.89 -10.45
C PHE A 27 5.76 -5.51 -9.59
N ILE A 28 4.54 -4.99 -9.66
CA ILE A 28 3.39 -5.52 -8.93
C ILE A 28 3.09 -6.96 -9.35
N ALA A 29 3.11 -7.25 -10.66
CA ALA A 29 2.88 -8.59 -11.20
C ALA A 29 3.92 -9.60 -10.70
N LYS A 30 5.19 -9.22 -10.66
CA LYS A 30 6.29 -10.05 -10.14
C LYS A 30 6.10 -10.48 -8.68
N HIS A 31 5.45 -9.65 -7.88
CA HIS A 31 5.21 -9.91 -6.46
C HIS A 31 3.81 -10.44 -6.17
N THR A 32 2.99 -10.65 -7.21
CA THR A 32 1.65 -11.20 -7.05
C THR A 32 1.73 -12.65 -6.54
N PRO A 33 1.02 -12.98 -5.47
CA PRO A 33 0.98 -14.32 -4.92
C PRO A 33 0.50 -15.35 -5.96
N THR A 34 1.03 -16.55 -5.87
CA THR A 34 0.44 -17.73 -6.53
C THR A 34 -0.92 -18.06 -5.93
N LYS A 35 -1.71 -18.94 -6.57
CA LYS A 35 -2.98 -19.40 -6.01
C LYS A 35 -2.82 -19.98 -4.61
N ASP A 36 -1.81 -20.82 -4.40
CA ASP A 36 -1.56 -21.46 -3.11
C ASP A 36 -1.18 -20.43 -2.03
N GLU A 37 -0.30 -19.48 -2.36
CA GLU A 37 0.04 -18.37 -1.45
C GLU A 37 -1.19 -17.52 -1.14
N ALA A 38 -2.06 -17.23 -2.12
CA ALA A 38 -3.30 -16.46 -1.90
C ALA A 38 -4.25 -17.17 -0.93
N LEU A 39 -4.34 -18.48 -0.97
CA LEU A 39 -5.11 -19.29 -0.01
C LEU A 39 -4.54 -19.25 1.41
N GLU A 40 -3.23 -19.09 1.55
CA GLU A 40 -2.54 -18.95 2.84
C GLU A 40 -2.65 -17.55 3.43
N LEU A 41 -2.84 -16.53 2.59
CA LEU A 41 -3.01 -15.14 2.98
C LEU A 41 -4.39 -14.89 3.59
N LYS A 42 -4.55 -15.30 4.84
CA LYS A 42 -5.81 -15.29 5.60
C LYS A 42 -6.29 -13.89 6.00
N GLN A 43 -6.34 -12.93 5.10
CA GLN A 43 -7.07 -11.69 5.41
C GLN A 43 -8.60 -11.92 5.40
N ARG A 44 -9.06 -12.95 4.67
CA ARG A 44 -10.42 -13.48 4.71
C ARG A 44 -10.40 -15.00 4.53
N ASP A 45 -11.49 -15.67 4.85
CA ASP A 45 -11.68 -17.08 4.54
C ASP A 45 -11.94 -17.25 3.03
N ILE A 46 -10.87 -17.20 2.22
CA ILE A 46 -10.91 -17.47 0.79
C ILE A 46 -11.05 -18.98 0.59
N ARG A 47 -12.06 -19.40 -0.17
CA ARG A 47 -12.26 -20.80 -0.53
C ARG A 47 -11.62 -21.10 -1.88
N ASP A 48 -11.18 -22.35 -2.08
CA ASP A 48 -10.51 -22.77 -3.30
C ASP A 48 -11.38 -22.58 -4.56
N ASP A 49 -12.71 -22.77 -4.44
CA ASP A 49 -13.66 -22.55 -5.53
C ASP A 49 -13.78 -21.07 -5.94
N GLU A 50 -13.50 -20.13 -5.03
CA GLU A 50 -13.49 -18.69 -5.34
C GLU A 50 -12.27 -18.28 -6.18
N LEU A 51 -11.21 -19.10 -6.20
CA LEU A 51 -10.00 -18.91 -7.00
C LEU A 51 -9.98 -19.77 -8.27
N GLU A 52 -11.12 -20.23 -8.75
CA GLU A 52 -11.18 -20.93 -10.03
C GLU A 52 -10.73 -20.00 -11.17
N GLY A 53 -9.76 -20.45 -11.96
CA GLY A 53 -9.17 -19.65 -13.05
C GLY A 53 -8.22 -18.53 -12.61
N TYR A 54 -7.80 -18.47 -11.34
CA TYR A 54 -6.91 -17.45 -10.77
C TYR A 54 -5.69 -17.11 -11.64
N GLU A 55 -5.05 -18.11 -12.22
CA GLU A 55 -3.84 -17.92 -13.03
C GLU A 55 -4.08 -17.03 -14.27
N THR A 56 -5.30 -17.07 -14.81
CA THR A 56 -5.68 -16.30 -16.01
C THR A 56 -6.32 -14.95 -15.68
N TRP A 57 -6.52 -14.64 -14.40
CA TRP A 57 -7.15 -13.38 -14.00
C TRP A 57 -6.24 -12.18 -14.30
N PRO A 58 -6.85 -11.04 -14.63
CA PRO A 58 -6.09 -9.80 -14.71
C PRO A 58 -5.50 -9.43 -13.33
N LEU A 59 -4.42 -8.66 -13.35
CA LEU A 59 -3.63 -8.33 -12.17
C LEU A 59 -4.46 -7.71 -11.05
N TYR A 60 -5.29 -6.73 -11.36
CA TYR A 60 -6.15 -6.07 -10.38
C TYR A 60 -7.08 -7.05 -9.67
N LYS A 61 -7.66 -8.01 -10.38
CA LYS A 61 -8.58 -8.99 -9.80
C LYS A 61 -7.87 -9.93 -8.81
N LYS A 62 -6.64 -10.32 -9.10
CA LYS A 62 -5.80 -11.13 -8.20
C LYS A 62 -5.58 -10.38 -6.88
N TRP A 63 -5.26 -9.11 -6.95
CA TRP A 63 -5.06 -8.30 -5.76
C TRP A 63 -6.33 -7.97 -5.01
N MET A 64 -7.45 -7.73 -5.71
CA MET A 64 -8.76 -7.54 -5.06
C MET A 64 -9.14 -8.70 -4.14
N VAL A 65 -8.96 -9.93 -4.59
CA VAL A 65 -9.32 -11.10 -3.78
C VAL A 65 -8.45 -11.23 -2.52
N ILE A 66 -7.23 -10.72 -2.58
CA ILE A 66 -6.27 -10.78 -1.47
C ILE A 66 -6.50 -9.64 -0.47
N THR A 67 -6.74 -8.43 -0.95
CA THR A 67 -6.73 -7.21 -0.14
C THR A 67 -8.12 -6.76 0.34
N GLN A 68 -9.19 -7.15 -0.36
CA GLN A 68 -10.55 -6.71 -0.03
C GLN A 68 -11.33 -7.74 0.78
N ASP A 69 -12.29 -7.26 1.55
CA ASP A 69 -13.25 -8.14 2.21
C ASP A 69 -14.19 -8.81 1.19
N ALA A 70 -14.79 -9.94 1.58
CA ALA A 70 -15.63 -10.74 0.68
C ALA A 70 -16.81 -9.96 0.08
N TRP A 71 -17.38 -9.01 0.83
CA TRP A 71 -18.54 -8.24 0.38
C TRP A 71 -18.15 -7.24 -0.71
N SER A 72 -17.08 -6.50 -0.49
CA SER A 72 -16.52 -5.55 -1.46
C SER A 72 -16.10 -6.27 -2.74
N PHE A 73 -15.41 -7.40 -2.61
CA PHE A 73 -14.98 -8.21 -3.75
C PHE A 73 -16.18 -8.66 -4.61
N HIS A 74 -17.23 -9.22 -4.03
CA HIS A 74 -18.40 -9.67 -4.78
C HIS A 74 -19.17 -8.53 -5.45
N ARG A 75 -19.24 -7.37 -4.82
CA ARG A 75 -19.90 -6.20 -5.40
C ARG A 75 -19.13 -5.68 -6.61
N GLU A 76 -17.83 -5.54 -6.51
CA GLU A 76 -16.99 -4.86 -7.50
C GLU A 76 -16.61 -5.75 -8.69
N VAL A 77 -16.44 -7.05 -8.48
CA VAL A 77 -16.22 -8.00 -9.59
C VAL A 77 -17.42 -8.06 -10.56
N ASN A 78 -18.62 -7.79 -10.06
CA ASN A 78 -19.83 -7.76 -10.90
C ASN A 78 -20.06 -6.39 -11.58
N ASP A 79 -19.35 -5.34 -11.18
CA ASP A 79 -19.41 -4.02 -11.79
C ASP A 79 -18.08 -3.66 -12.49
N ALA A 80 -17.93 -4.18 -13.72
CA ALA A 80 -16.72 -4.01 -14.51
C ALA A 80 -16.35 -2.53 -14.82
N ARG A 81 -17.23 -1.57 -14.52
CA ARG A 81 -16.94 -0.13 -14.68
C ARG A 81 -16.18 0.45 -13.49
N CYS A 82 -16.43 -0.04 -12.27
CA CYS A 82 -15.71 0.42 -11.08
C CYS A 82 -14.24 -0.01 -11.10
N CYS A 83 -13.93 -1.17 -11.66
CA CYS A 83 -12.58 -1.74 -11.59
C CYS A 83 -11.50 -0.96 -12.35
N ALA A 84 -11.84 -0.17 -13.35
CA ALA A 84 -10.86 0.59 -14.14
C ALA A 84 -10.43 1.89 -13.42
N ASP A 85 -11.34 2.52 -12.70
CA ASP A 85 -11.07 3.81 -12.03
C ASP A 85 -10.50 3.62 -10.61
N GLU A 86 -10.67 2.43 -10.00
CA GLU A 86 -10.20 2.11 -8.64
C GLU A 86 -8.89 1.30 -8.59
N SER A 87 -8.24 1.07 -9.73
CA SER A 87 -6.98 0.32 -9.80
C SER A 87 -5.89 0.90 -8.88
N SER A 88 -5.85 2.23 -8.73
CA SER A 88 -4.90 2.91 -7.85
C SER A 88 -5.07 2.53 -6.38
N GLN A 89 -6.29 2.36 -5.88
CA GLN A 89 -6.55 1.92 -4.50
C GLN A 89 -6.16 0.45 -4.31
N ILE A 90 -6.52 -0.41 -5.26
CA ILE A 90 -6.17 -1.84 -5.21
C ILE A 90 -4.64 -2.01 -5.19
N TYR A 91 -3.92 -1.26 -6.01
CA TYR A 91 -2.46 -1.31 -6.03
C TYR A 91 -1.84 -0.71 -4.76
N SER A 92 -2.43 0.33 -4.19
CA SER A 92 -2.01 0.85 -2.90
C SER A 92 -2.04 -0.23 -1.82
N ASP A 93 -3.13 -1.00 -1.74
CA ASP A 93 -3.25 -2.11 -0.80
C ASP A 93 -2.25 -3.23 -1.10
N ALA A 94 -2.03 -3.54 -2.39
CA ALA A 94 -1.01 -4.48 -2.82
C ALA A 94 0.40 -4.07 -2.35
N LEU A 95 0.72 -2.77 -2.39
CA LEU A 95 2.02 -2.25 -1.98
C LEU A 95 2.30 -2.41 -0.49
N HIS A 96 1.29 -2.34 0.37
CA HIS A 96 1.44 -2.67 1.78
C HIS A 96 1.94 -4.09 1.98
N TYR A 97 1.31 -5.05 1.30
CA TYR A 97 1.69 -6.45 1.34
C TYR A 97 3.10 -6.69 0.76
N ILE A 98 3.39 -6.13 -0.41
CA ILE A 98 4.68 -6.29 -1.08
C ILE A 98 5.81 -5.73 -0.22
N PHE A 99 5.62 -4.55 0.34
CA PHE A 99 6.62 -3.91 1.20
C PHE A 99 6.93 -4.76 2.45
N GLU A 100 5.88 -5.22 3.14
CA GLU A 100 6.04 -6.08 4.32
C GLU A 100 6.77 -7.38 3.98
N LYS A 101 6.46 -7.99 2.83
CA LYS A 101 7.14 -9.19 2.34
C LYS A 101 8.62 -8.93 2.05
N CYS A 102 8.98 -7.77 1.49
CA CYS A 102 10.35 -7.42 1.14
C CYS A 102 11.21 -7.02 2.34
N TYR A 103 10.64 -6.29 3.30
CA TYR A 103 11.40 -5.63 4.36
C TYR A 103 11.10 -6.15 5.78
N GLY A 104 10.07 -6.95 5.96
CA GLY A 104 9.71 -7.59 7.24
C GLY A 104 9.01 -6.67 8.25
N TYR A 105 8.53 -5.49 7.82
CA TYR A 105 7.73 -4.59 8.65
C TYR A 105 6.70 -3.85 7.76
N PRO A 106 5.53 -3.49 8.32
CA PRO A 106 4.44 -2.95 7.52
C PRO A 106 4.67 -1.48 7.15
N LEU A 107 4.21 -1.09 5.96
CA LEU A 107 3.87 0.29 5.67
C LEU A 107 2.70 0.71 6.56
N ASN A 108 2.77 1.95 7.04
CA ASN A 108 1.68 2.56 7.76
C ASN A 108 0.66 3.19 6.81
N SER A 109 1.16 3.87 5.79
CA SER A 109 0.37 4.52 4.77
C SER A 109 1.12 4.48 3.44
N PHE A 110 0.40 4.23 2.37
CA PHE A 110 0.81 4.55 1.01
C PHE A 110 -0.17 5.56 0.39
N PHE A 111 -1.33 5.68 1.00
CA PHE A 111 -2.35 6.66 0.71
C PHE A 111 -2.53 7.56 1.93
N SER A 112 -2.65 8.84 1.76
CA SER A 112 -3.06 9.70 2.85
C SER A 112 -3.77 10.96 2.37
N THR A 113 -4.28 11.65 3.30
CA THR A 113 -4.84 12.97 3.47
C THR A 113 -5.02 13.83 2.21
N HIS A 114 -6.07 14.57 2.22
CA HIS A 114 -6.26 15.72 1.35
C HIS A 114 -5.49 16.90 1.95
N ASP A 115 -4.87 17.70 1.09
CA ASP A 115 -4.32 18.99 1.48
C ASP A 115 -5.46 19.99 1.81
N TYR A 116 -5.10 21.24 2.16
CA TYR A 116 -6.07 22.28 2.48
C TYR A 116 -6.99 22.65 1.32
N ASP A 117 -6.57 22.37 0.09
CA ASP A 117 -7.31 22.63 -1.15
C ASP A 117 -8.13 21.41 -1.60
N GLY A 118 -8.09 20.32 -0.85
CA GLY A 118 -8.84 19.09 -1.14
C GLY A 118 -8.15 18.13 -2.11
N ASN A 119 -6.88 18.39 -2.48
CA ASN A 119 -6.12 17.49 -3.35
C ASN A 119 -5.68 16.26 -2.58
N ALA A 120 -5.87 15.10 -3.16
CA ALA A 120 -5.39 13.84 -2.59
C ALA A 120 -3.87 13.72 -2.74
N MET A 121 -3.19 13.53 -1.63
CA MET A 121 -1.73 13.46 -1.56
C MET A 121 -1.29 12.07 -1.09
N ILE A 122 -0.15 11.58 -1.56
CA ILE A 122 0.38 10.27 -1.20
C ILE A 122 1.62 10.40 -0.33
N PHE A 123 1.63 9.61 0.74
CA PHE A 123 2.80 9.32 1.56
C PHE A 123 3.13 7.82 1.52
N CYS A 124 4.42 7.52 1.60
CA CYS A 124 4.92 6.18 1.89
C CYS A 124 5.65 6.25 3.23
N ASP A 125 5.04 5.77 4.31
CA ASP A 125 5.58 5.91 5.66
C ASP A 125 5.41 4.67 6.54
N VAL A 126 6.20 4.63 7.61
CA VAL A 126 6.10 3.64 8.68
C VAL A 126 5.89 4.33 10.02
N LEU A 127 5.26 3.65 10.98
CA LEU A 127 5.09 4.16 12.34
C LEU A 127 6.44 4.46 12.99
N TRP A 128 6.56 5.68 13.59
CA TRP A 128 7.78 6.13 14.21
C TRP A 128 7.50 6.86 15.55
N PRO A 129 8.27 6.64 16.63
CA PRO A 129 9.36 5.66 16.74
C PRO A 129 8.86 4.21 16.65
N PRO A 130 9.74 3.27 16.22
CA PRO A 130 9.36 1.86 16.10
C PRO A 130 8.84 1.32 17.43
N LYS A 131 7.70 0.65 17.39
CA LYS A 131 7.16 0.00 18.57
C LYS A 131 7.96 -1.27 18.87
N LYS A 132 8.19 -1.56 20.16
CA LYS A 132 9.02 -2.69 20.64
C LYS A 132 8.57 -4.09 20.17
N HIS A 133 7.34 -4.21 19.64
CA HIS A 133 6.80 -5.48 19.18
C HIS A 133 7.07 -5.79 17.70
N ASN A 134 7.80 -4.93 17.00
CA ASN A 134 8.29 -5.25 15.65
C ASN A 134 9.81 -5.29 15.67
N GLU A 135 10.38 -6.50 15.67
CA GLU A 135 11.81 -6.73 15.76
C GLU A 135 12.57 -6.14 14.56
N ALA A 136 11.97 -6.16 13.37
CA ALA A 136 12.59 -5.60 12.17
C ALA A 136 12.78 -4.09 12.26
N LEU A 137 11.89 -3.39 12.99
CA LEU A 137 11.98 -1.96 13.24
C LEU A 137 12.81 -1.61 14.48
N ALA A 138 12.99 -2.52 15.44
CA ALA A 138 13.65 -2.22 16.72
C ALA A 138 15.09 -1.71 16.57
N ALA A 139 15.80 -2.16 15.52
CA ALA A 139 17.15 -1.74 15.19
C ALA A 139 17.21 -0.79 13.97
N MET A 140 16.05 -0.24 13.55
CA MET A 140 15.97 0.62 12.38
C MET A 140 16.55 2.01 12.67
N THR A 141 17.43 2.48 11.79
CA THR A 141 17.89 3.87 11.74
C THR A 141 17.14 4.66 10.68
N GLU A 142 17.08 5.98 10.82
CA GLU A 142 16.44 6.83 9.82
C GLU A 142 17.12 6.73 8.45
N GLU A 143 18.45 6.60 8.41
CA GLU A 143 19.20 6.41 7.17
C GLU A 143 18.84 5.12 6.47
N LYS A 144 18.73 4.02 7.20
CA LYS A 144 18.33 2.72 6.66
C LYS A 144 16.89 2.77 6.16
N LEU A 145 15.97 3.36 6.93
CA LEU A 145 14.58 3.54 6.54
C LEU A 145 14.47 4.36 5.26
N GLN A 146 15.19 5.49 5.19
CA GLN A 146 15.18 6.33 3.99
C GLN A 146 15.70 5.59 2.75
N THR A 147 16.76 4.80 2.91
CA THR A 147 17.31 4.00 1.81
C THR A 147 16.27 2.97 1.31
N GLN A 148 15.68 2.20 2.21
CA GLN A 148 14.69 1.18 1.86
C GLN A 148 13.42 1.76 1.22
N LEU A 149 12.91 2.88 1.74
CA LEU A 149 11.75 3.55 1.14
C LEU A 149 12.06 4.09 -0.25
N ARG A 150 13.25 4.67 -0.46
CA ARG A 150 13.68 5.16 -1.78
C ARG A 150 13.81 4.03 -2.80
N GLU A 151 14.47 2.95 -2.43
CA GLU A 151 14.62 1.76 -3.28
C GLU A 151 13.24 1.21 -3.67
N PHE A 152 12.37 1.04 -2.70
CA PHE A 152 11.00 0.57 -2.94
C PHE A 152 10.23 1.50 -3.88
N LEU A 153 10.28 2.81 -3.65
CA LEU A 153 9.56 3.78 -4.48
C LEU A 153 10.07 3.84 -5.91
N VAL A 154 11.39 3.75 -6.12
CA VAL A 154 11.96 3.69 -7.47
C VAL A 154 11.49 2.45 -8.21
N GLU A 155 11.45 1.29 -7.56
CA GLU A 155 11.01 0.05 -8.19
C GLU A 155 9.50 0.04 -8.47
N VAL A 156 8.70 0.50 -7.50
CA VAL A 156 7.23 0.43 -7.60
C VAL A 156 6.64 1.45 -8.55
N THR A 157 7.37 2.54 -8.85
CA THR A 157 6.92 3.59 -9.78
C THR A 157 7.71 3.62 -11.09
N ASP A 158 8.82 2.88 -11.16
CA ASP A 158 9.82 2.98 -12.25
C ASP A 158 10.30 4.43 -12.48
N ASP A 159 10.37 5.23 -11.41
CA ASP A 159 10.73 6.64 -11.47
C ASP A 159 11.91 6.95 -10.55
N SER A 160 13.07 7.17 -11.17
CA SER A 160 14.33 7.43 -10.46
C SER A 160 14.36 8.73 -9.63
N LYS A 161 13.40 9.63 -9.83
CA LYS A 161 13.31 10.87 -9.03
C LYS A 161 13.19 10.59 -7.53
N TYR A 162 12.50 9.49 -7.16
CA TYR A 162 12.29 9.13 -5.76
C TYR A 162 13.57 8.73 -5.02
N ALA A 163 14.66 8.39 -5.73
CA ALA A 163 15.96 8.10 -5.12
C ALA A 163 16.54 9.28 -4.31
N SER A 164 16.08 10.50 -4.57
CA SER A 164 16.57 11.72 -3.92
C SER A 164 15.59 12.33 -2.90
N PHE A 165 14.38 11.79 -2.76
CA PHE A 165 13.36 12.39 -1.89
C PHE A 165 13.75 12.28 -0.41
N PRO A 166 13.53 13.34 0.38
CA PRO A 166 13.89 13.35 1.78
C PRO A 166 12.89 12.56 2.64
N LEU A 167 13.39 11.94 3.69
CA LEU A 167 12.56 11.41 4.76
C LEU A 167 11.91 12.58 5.51
N ARG A 168 10.59 12.45 5.78
CA ARG A 168 9.81 13.46 6.51
C ARG A 168 9.00 12.82 7.63
N VAL A 169 8.60 13.63 8.60
CA VAL A 169 7.57 13.23 9.58
C VAL A 169 6.22 13.32 8.89
N CYS A 170 5.44 12.25 9.03
CA CYS A 170 4.06 12.16 8.56
C CYS A 170 3.13 12.08 9.76
N GLU A 171 2.10 12.88 9.79
CA GLU A 171 1.10 12.91 10.86
C GLU A 171 -0.26 12.56 10.27
N ASP A 172 -0.97 11.67 10.93
CA ASP A 172 -2.32 11.30 10.55
C ASP A 172 -3.31 11.85 11.58
N TYR A 173 -4.32 12.54 11.10
CA TYR A 173 -5.31 13.24 11.93
C TYR A 173 -6.68 12.60 11.75
N ILE A 174 -7.36 12.31 12.88
CA ILE A 174 -8.77 11.93 12.87
C ILE A 174 -9.60 13.16 13.21
N LYS A 175 -10.64 13.41 12.42
CA LYS A 175 -11.65 14.40 12.70
C LYS A 175 -12.73 13.76 13.59
N GLU A 176 -12.90 14.29 14.82
CA GLU A 176 -14.02 13.96 15.69
C GLU A 176 -15.27 14.81 15.40
#